data_89cc9a531b7f15fbd19d13341bd04416
#
_entry.id   89cc9a531b7f15fbd19d13341bd04416
#
_cell.length_a   1.000
_cell.length_b   1.000
_cell.length_c   1.000
_cell.angle_alpha   90.00
_cell.angle_beta   90.00
_cell.angle_gamma   90.00
#
_symmetry.space_group_name_H-M   'P 1'
#
loop_
_entity.id
_entity.type
_entity.pdbx_description
1 polymer ?
#
loop_
_entity_poly.entity_id
_entity_poly.type
_entity_poly.pdbx_seq_one_letter_code
_entity_poly.pdbx_strand_id
1 'polypeptide(L)'
;MKNKTFIFLLILFLVPLKANAFPQYLEIFNNDKFARPEMKNMCSVCHINPSGGGPENDFGKAFNANGFKITNNLRQKFPELFNLMQSLAPKIVRVKPMVITLGQEVKIMIVGNNFASDSTVKIDDNSENIQAAFVNPKEIDVTITFSDVGVHTIQVVNVTGQTSKIFKIKVKPTKA
;
A
#
# COMPACT_ATOMS: atom_id res chain seq x y z
N MET A 1 53.39 58.28 29.19
CA MET A 1 53.17 56.88 28.85
C MET A 1 51.65 56.70 28.64
N LYS A 2 51.20 56.48 27.38
CA LYS A 2 49.81 56.36 27.02
C LYS A 2 49.43 54.89 26.90
N ASN A 3 48.61 54.39 27.86
CA ASN A 3 48.09 53.04 27.80
C ASN A 3 46.98 52.96 26.74
N LYS A 4 47.22 52.19 25.67
CA LYS A 4 46.20 51.83 24.70
C LYS A 4 45.51 50.55 25.16
N THR A 5 44.30 50.71 25.71
CA THR A 5 43.42 49.58 26.04
C THR A 5 42.83 49.04 24.71
N PHE A 6 43.22 47.82 24.33
CA PHE A 6 42.73 47.11 23.16
C PHE A 6 41.43 46.39 23.55
N ILE A 7 40.27 46.94 23.18
CA ILE A 7 38.98 46.28 23.37
C ILE A 7 38.83 45.20 22.29
N PHE A 8 38.95 43.94 22.67
CA PHE A 8 38.69 42.80 21.78
C PHE A 8 37.17 42.60 21.71
N LEU A 9 36.55 43.08 20.60
CA LEU A 9 35.14 42.89 20.35
C LEU A 9 34.92 41.43 19.91
N LEU A 10 34.45 40.58 20.86
CA LEU A 10 34.06 39.18 20.57
C LEU A 10 32.74 39.20 19.79
N ILE A 11 32.81 39.15 18.47
CA ILE A 11 31.63 38.97 17.62
C ILE A 11 31.19 37.51 17.76
N LEU A 12 30.18 37.28 18.60
CA LEU A 12 29.52 35.98 18.73
C LEU A 12 28.69 35.75 17.46
N PHE A 13 29.23 34.99 16.52
CA PHE A 13 28.46 34.52 15.35
C PHE A 13 27.34 33.60 15.85
N LEU A 14 26.13 34.12 15.98
CA LEU A 14 24.91 33.33 16.09
C LEU A 14 24.68 32.61 14.75
N VAL A 15 25.33 31.47 14.59
CA VAL A 15 24.95 30.53 13.52
C VAL A 15 23.54 30.05 13.84
N PRO A 16 22.53 30.28 13.01
CA PRO A 16 21.23 29.71 13.23
C PRO A 16 21.41 28.18 13.17
N LEU A 17 21.25 27.52 14.32
CA LEU A 17 21.08 26.07 14.38
C LEU A 17 19.83 25.76 13.56
N LYS A 18 20.02 25.39 12.29
CA LYS A 18 18.96 24.77 11.50
C LYS A 18 18.57 23.52 12.28
N ALA A 19 17.40 23.58 12.94
CA ALA A 19 16.80 22.38 13.49
C ALA A 19 16.60 21.42 12.32
N ASN A 20 17.52 20.47 12.17
CA ASN A 20 17.37 19.40 11.20
C ASN A 20 16.17 18.59 11.66
N ALA A 21 15.04 18.76 11.00
CA ALA A 21 13.99 17.74 11.04
C ALA A 21 14.68 16.40 10.77
N PHE A 22 14.49 15.41 11.62
CA PHE A 22 15.14 14.12 11.48
C PHE A 22 14.51 13.38 10.29
N PRO A 23 15.09 13.41 9.09
CA PRO A 23 14.50 12.81 7.89
C PRO A 23 14.30 11.31 8.04
N GLN A 24 15.06 10.66 8.92
CA GLN A 24 14.98 9.23 9.21
C GLN A 24 13.60 8.76 9.67
N TYR A 25 12.84 9.57 10.40
CA TYR A 25 11.50 9.18 10.87
C TYR A 25 10.45 9.28 9.74
N LEU A 26 10.59 10.26 8.87
CA LEU A 26 9.76 10.36 7.67
C LEU A 26 10.05 9.19 6.72
N GLU A 27 11.30 8.75 6.65
CA GLU A 27 11.71 7.60 5.83
C GLU A 27 11.05 6.31 6.33
N ILE A 28 10.88 6.11 7.64
CA ILE A 28 10.13 4.97 8.19
C ILE A 28 8.68 4.96 7.67
N PHE A 29 8.03 6.12 7.63
CA PHE A 29 6.68 6.24 7.06
C PHE A 29 6.69 5.99 5.55
N ASN A 30 7.62 6.60 4.83
CA ASN A 30 7.73 6.47 3.36
C ASN A 30 7.98 5.01 2.91
N ASN A 31 8.72 4.23 3.72
CA ASN A 31 9.03 2.83 3.46
C ASN A 31 7.92 1.88 3.95
N ASP A 32 6.90 2.39 4.65
CA ASP A 32 5.77 1.55 5.03
C ASP A 32 4.93 1.21 3.80
N LYS A 33 4.75 -0.09 3.57
CA LYS A 33 4.05 -0.62 2.39
C LYS A 33 2.55 -0.25 2.35
N PHE A 34 1.99 0.15 3.47
CA PHE A 34 0.60 0.60 3.58
C PHE A 34 0.47 2.12 3.56
N ALA A 35 1.56 2.88 3.64
CA ALA A 35 1.50 4.33 3.55
C ALA A 35 0.91 4.75 2.21
N ARG A 36 -0.07 5.66 2.25
CA ARG A 36 -0.67 6.20 1.03
C ARG A 36 0.37 6.95 0.23
N PRO A 37 0.51 6.68 -1.09
CA PRO A 37 1.52 7.33 -1.94
C PRO A 37 1.48 8.85 -1.88
N GLU A 38 0.26 9.43 -1.84
CA GLU A 38 0.02 10.87 -1.76
C GLU A 38 0.47 11.50 -0.45
N MET A 39 0.66 10.71 0.61
CA MET A 39 1.12 11.17 1.92
C MET A 39 2.63 11.05 2.10
N LYS A 40 3.34 10.40 1.17
CA LYS A 40 4.78 10.23 1.25
C LYS A 40 5.51 11.55 1.04
N ASN A 41 6.66 11.69 1.68
CA ASN A 41 7.52 12.89 1.66
C ASN A 41 6.87 14.17 2.21
N MET A 42 5.77 14.04 2.95
CA MET A 42 5.07 15.18 3.55
C MET A 42 5.39 15.29 5.04
N CYS A 43 5.95 16.42 5.47
CA CYS A 43 6.21 16.69 6.89
C CYS A 43 4.91 16.77 7.71
N SER A 44 3.80 17.15 7.09
CA SER A 44 2.47 17.21 7.69
C SER A 44 1.94 15.85 8.16
N VAL A 45 2.55 14.74 7.76
CA VAL A 45 2.23 13.42 8.30
C VAL A 45 2.46 13.37 9.80
N CYS A 46 3.56 13.97 10.29
CA CYS A 46 3.93 13.95 11.72
C CYS A 46 3.81 15.30 12.41
N HIS A 47 3.79 16.41 11.66
CA HIS A 47 3.82 17.76 12.22
C HIS A 47 2.55 18.55 11.90
N ILE A 48 2.18 19.48 12.81
CA ILE A 48 1.11 20.46 12.54
C ILE A 48 1.55 21.43 11.43
N ASN A 49 2.84 21.82 11.43
CA ASN A 49 3.41 22.66 10.39
C ASN A 49 3.73 21.82 9.14
N PRO A 50 3.13 22.09 7.97
CA PRO A 50 3.40 21.36 6.73
C PRO A 50 4.85 21.38 6.25
N SER A 51 5.62 22.39 6.67
CA SER A 51 7.06 22.49 6.37
C SER A 51 7.94 21.70 7.32
N GLY A 52 7.36 21.01 8.30
CA GLY A 52 8.06 20.30 9.36
C GLY A 52 8.48 21.21 10.51
N GLY A 53 8.98 20.59 11.59
CA GLY A 53 9.35 21.28 12.82
C GLY A 53 8.14 21.73 13.67
N GLY A 54 8.42 22.22 14.86
CA GLY A 54 7.37 22.60 15.81
C GLY A 54 6.64 21.38 16.41
N PRO A 55 5.41 21.57 16.92
CA PRO A 55 4.68 20.51 17.60
C PRO A 55 4.23 19.41 16.63
N GLU A 56 4.29 18.17 17.15
CA GLU A 56 3.76 17.01 16.47
C GLU A 56 2.21 17.05 16.46
N ASN A 57 1.63 16.56 15.36
CA ASN A 57 0.21 16.23 15.27
C ASN A 57 -0.10 14.93 16.04
N ASP A 58 -1.35 14.47 16.01
CA ASP A 58 -1.76 13.28 16.77
C ASP A 58 -1.08 11.99 16.27
N PHE A 59 -0.84 11.86 14.96
CA PHE A 59 -0.06 10.74 14.44
C PHE A 59 1.40 10.83 14.88
N GLY A 60 2.05 11.98 14.77
CA GLY A 60 3.43 12.20 15.19
C GLY A 60 3.64 11.82 16.66
N LYS A 61 2.75 12.29 17.55
CA LYS A 61 2.77 11.94 19.00
C LYS A 61 2.62 10.44 19.22
N ALA A 62 1.67 9.80 18.52
CA ALA A 62 1.42 8.38 18.67
C ALA A 62 2.57 7.53 18.10
N PHE A 63 3.18 7.96 17.01
CA PHE A 63 4.34 7.34 16.40
C PHE A 63 5.57 7.42 17.28
N ASN A 64 5.84 8.59 17.88
CA ASN A 64 6.89 8.81 18.86
C ASN A 64 6.68 7.92 20.11
N ALA A 65 5.48 7.96 20.70
CA ALA A 65 5.12 7.12 21.85
C ALA A 65 5.26 5.61 21.59
N ASN A 66 5.14 5.18 20.33
CA ASN A 66 5.34 3.80 19.88
C ASN A 66 6.82 3.49 19.53
N GLY A 67 7.77 4.34 19.94
CA GLY A 67 9.19 4.19 19.66
C GLY A 67 9.51 4.25 18.15
N PHE A 68 8.81 5.09 17.41
CA PHE A 68 8.95 5.29 15.97
C PHE A 68 8.76 3.99 15.16
N LYS A 69 7.84 3.12 15.61
CA LYS A 69 7.47 1.89 14.88
C LYS A 69 6.04 2.00 14.39
N ILE A 70 5.82 1.69 13.11
CA ILE A 70 4.48 1.64 12.52
C ILE A 70 3.94 0.22 12.68
N THR A 71 3.01 0.06 13.61
CA THR A 71 2.32 -1.20 13.89
C THR A 71 0.95 -1.24 13.23
N ASN A 72 0.32 -2.43 13.15
CA ASN A 72 -1.05 -2.55 12.66
C ASN A 72 -2.04 -1.71 13.49
N ASN A 73 -1.84 -1.64 14.81
CA ASN A 73 -2.68 -0.83 15.68
C ASN A 73 -2.56 0.67 15.34
N LEU A 74 -1.32 1.15 15.12
CA LEU A 74 -1.09 2.54 14.72
C LEU A 74 -1.75 2.86 13.37
N ARG A 75 -1.65 1.96 12.38
CA ARG A 75 -2.31 2.13 11.08
C ARG A 75 -3.84 2.19 11.21
N GLN A 76 -4.42 1.32 12.06
CA GLN A 76 -5.87 1.32 12.30
C GLN A 76 -6.36 2.59 13.00
N LYS A 77 -5.53 3.20 13.83
CA LYS A 77 -5.85 4.45 14.53
C LYS A 77 -5.85 5.67 13.57
N PHE A 78 -5.07 5.61 12.50
CA PHE A 78 -4.90 6.70 11.52
C PHE A 78 -5.15 6.21 10.08
N PRO A 79 -6.38 5.74 9.77
CA PRO A 79 -6.70 5.13 8.47
C PRO A 79 -6.56 6.10 7.29
N GLU A 80 -6.59 7.39 7.55
CA GLU A 80 -6.40 8.45 6.55
C GLU A 80 -4.96 8.50 6.00
N LEU A 81 -3.97 7.98 6.75
CA LEU A 81 -2.56 7.94 6.34
C LEU A 81 -2.18 6.63 5.64
N PHE A 82 -2.99 5.59 5.81
CA PHE A 82 -2.66 4.25 5.34
C PHE A 82 -3.76 3.65 4.46
N ASN A 83 -3.36 2.89 3.47
CA ASN A 83 -4.30 2.11 2.64
C ASN A 83 -4.61 0.77 3.32
N LEU A 84 -5.53 0.78 4.28
CA LEU A 84 -5.85 -0.41 5.08
C LEU A 84 -6.55 -1.51 4.29
N MET A 85 -7.19 -1.19 3.16
CA MET A 85 -7.78 -2.22 2.29
C MET A 85 -6.72 -3.18 1.76
N GLN A 86 -5.50 -2.69 1.52
CA GLN A 86 -4.35 -3.53 1.15
C GLN A 86 -3.84 -4.40 2.32
N SER A 87 -4.19 -4.07 3.57
CA SER A 87 -3.74 -4.83 4.76
C SER A 87 -4.61 -6.05 5.05
N LEU A 88 -5.77 -6.16 4.43
CA LEU A 88 -6.69 -7.28 4.62
C LEU A 88 -6.48 -8.32 3.52
N ALA A 89 -6.47 -9.59 3.91
CA ALA A 89 -6.41 -10.66 2.92
C ALA A 89 -7.63 -10.59 2.00
N PRO A 90 -7.45 -10.69 0.67
CA PRO A 90 -8.55 -10.73 -0.26
C PRO A 90 -9.38 -12.00 -0.03
N LYS A 91 -10.67 -11.92 -0.26
CA LYS A 91 -11.59 -13.05 -0.09
C LYS A 91 -12.46 -13.18 -1.33
N ILE A 92 -12.34 -14.27 -2.06
CA ILE A 92 -13.28 -14.62 -3.13
C ILE A 92 -14.52 -15.23 -2.50
N VAL A 93 -15.69 -14.70 -2.85
CA VAL A 93 -17.01 -15.18 -2.43
C VAL A 93 -17.66 -15.95 -3.58
N ARG A 94 -17.50 -15.48 -4.81
CA ARG A 94 -18.14 -16.03 -5.99
C ARG A 94 -17.34 -15.70 -7.26
N VAL A 95 -17.38 -16.62 -8.22
CA VAL A 95 -16.84 -16.44 -9.56
C VAL A 95 -17.93 -16.77 -10.59
N LYS A 96 -18.03 -16.00 -11.64
CA LYS A 96 -18.98 -16.23 -12.76
C LYS A 96 -18.29 -15.98 -14.10
N PRO A 97 -18.47 -16.87 -15.09
CA PRO A 97 -19.10 -18.19 -15.02
C PRO A 97 -18.23 -19.21 -14.26
N MET A 98 -18.82 -20.23 -13.66
CA MET A 98 -18.11 -21.35 -13.03
C MET A 98 -17.76 -22.48 -14.01
N VAL A 99 -18.41 -22.50 -15.16
CA VAL A 99 -18.19 -23.46 -16.25
C VAL A 99 -17.91 -22.70 -17.53
N ILE A 100 -16.82 -23.01 -18.17
CA ILE A 100 -16.27 -22.32 -19.32
C ILE A 100 -16.06 -23.31 -20.45
N THR A 101 -16.15 -22.86 -21.71
CA THR A 101 -15.85 -23.67 -22.90
C THR A 101 -14.43 -23.42 -23.34
N LEU A 102 -13.70 -24.49 -23.65
CA LEU A 102 -12.32 -24.46 -24.12
C LEU A 102 -12.17 -23.59 -25.38
N GLY A 103 -11.09 -22.81 -25.45
CA GLY A 103 -10.71 -22.04 -26.64
C GLY A 103 -11.53 -20.78 -26.90
N GLN A 104 -12.52 -20.48 -26.07
CA GLN A 104 -13.28 -19.23 -26.14
C GLN A 104 -12.74 -18.20 -25.18
N GLU A 105 -12.60 -16.95 -25.65
CA GLU A 105 -12.34 -15.84 -24.76
C GLU A 105 -13.54 -15.63 -23.84
N VAL A 106 -13.27 -15.54 -22.53
CA VAL A 106 -14.31 -15.41 -21.52
C VAL A 106 -13.97 -14.28 -20.57
N LYS A 107 -14.99 -13.49 -20.26
CA LYS A 107 -14.94 -12.54 -19.14
C LYS A 107 -15.43 -13.21 -17.87
N ILE A 108 -14.54 -13.33 -16.90
CA ILE A 108 -14.80 -13.89 -15.57
C ILE A 108 -14.95 -12.74 -14.58
N MET A 109 -16.09 -12.69 -13.91
CA MET A 109 -16.35 -11.77 -12.79
C MET A 109 -15.98 -12.46 -11.48
N ILE A 110 -15.03 -11.92 -10.76
CA ILE A 110 -14.61 -12.36 -9.42
C ILE A 110 -15.24 -11.42 -8.40
N VAL A 111 -16.15 -11.92 -7.59
CA VAL A 111 -16.84 -11.15 -6.55
C VAL A 111 -16.31 -11.57 -5.18
N GLY A 112 -16.02 -10.60 -4.34
CA GLY A 112 -15.42 -10.87 -3.05
C GLY A 112 -15.36 -9.67 -2.12
N ASN A 113 -14.30 -9.61 -1.31
CA ASN A 113 -14.01 -8.49 -0.42
C ASN A 113 -12.50 -8.25 -0.35
N ASN A 114 -12.14 -7.03 0.04
CA ASN A 114 -10.75 -6.61 0.29
C ASN A 114 -9.84 -6.70 -0.96
N PHE A 115 -10.41 -6.54 -2.13
CA PHE A 115 -9.62 -6.39 -3.34
C PHE A 115 -9.02 -4.98 -3.37
N ALA A 116 -7.74 -4.87 -3.69
CA ALA A 116 -7.05 -3.61 -3.88
C ALA A 116 -6.88 -3.30 -5.37
N SER A 117 -6.71 -2.03 -5.73
CA SER A 117 -6.57 -1.61 -7.13
C SER A 117 -5.34 -2.21 -7.83
N ASP A 118 -4.38 -2.66 -7.06
CA ASP A 118 -3.12 -3.31 -7.47
C ASP A 118 -3.11 -4.82 -7.17
N SER A 119 -4.28 -5.41 -6.87
CA SER A 119 -4.41 -6.86 -6.72
C SER A 119 -4.12 -7.59 -8.02
N THR A 120 -3.38 -8.68 -7.92
CA THR A 120 -3.10 -9.59 -9.04
C THR A 120 -4.00 -10.82 -8.95
N VAL A 121 -4.50 -11.27 -10.09
CA VAL A 121 -5.21 -12.55 -10.20
C VAL A 121 -4.23 -13.61 -10.68
N LYS A 122 -4.25 -14.78 -10.02
CA LYS A 122 -3.53 -15.97 -10.46
C LYS A 122 -4.53 -17.04 -10.88
N ILE A 123 -4.23 -17.68 -11.99
CA ILE A 123 -4.93 -18.88 -12.48
C ILE A 123 -3.89 -19.98 -12.58
N ASP A 124 -4.11 -21.08 -11.87
CA ASP A 124 -3.16 -22.21 -11.75
C ASP A 124 -1.75 -21.76 -11.34
N ASP A 125 -1.70 -20.88 -10.31
CA ASP A 125 -0.48 -20.24 -9.79
C ASP A 125 0.28 -19.33 -10.77
N ASN A 126 -0.24 -19.13 -11.99
CA ASN A 126 0.33 -18.24 -12.99
C ASN A 126 -0.49 -16.94 -13.09
N SER A 127 0.19 -15.81 -13.27
CA SER A 127 -0.42 -14.50 -13.54
C SER A 127 -0.12 -13.96 -14.94
N GLU A 128 0.64 -14.69 -15.75
CA GLU A 128 0.97 -14.30 -17.11
C GLU A 128 -0.25 -14.44 -18.03
N ASN A 129 -0.37 -13.52 -18.99
CA ASN A 129 -1.46 -13.48 -19.98
C ASN A 129 -2.87 -13.32 -19.38
N ILE A 130 -2.98 -12.85 -18.13
CA ILE A 130 -4.26 -12.57 -17.48
C ILE A 130 -4.53 -11.07 -17.53
N GLN A 131 -5.57 -10.68 -18.26
CA GLN A 131 -6.06 -9.30 -18.26
C GLN A 131 -7.05 -9.12 -17.13
N ALA A 132 -6.56 -8.64 -15.98
CA ALA A 132 -7.39 -8.34 -14.82
C ALA A 132 -7.68 -6.83 -14.75
N ALA A 133 -8.96 -6.48 -14.59
CA ALA A 133 -9.44 -5.12 -14.40
C ALA A 133 -10.06 -4.98 -13.01
N PHE A 134 -9.48 -4.15 -12.15
CA PHE A 134 -10.06 -3.78 -10.87
C PHE A 134 -11.31 -2.90 -11.10
N VAL A 135 -12.47 -3.35 -10.66
CA VAL A 135 -13.72 -2.57 -10.75
C VAL A 135 -13.95 -1.80 -9.46
N ASN A 136 -13.87 -2.50 -8.31
CA ASN A 136 -14.01 -1.92 -6.98
C ASN A 136 -13.50 -2.94 -5.92
N PRO A 137 -13.44 -2.57 -4.62
CA PRO A 137 -12.94 -3.48 -3.57
C PRO A 137 -13.69 -4.81 -3.40
N LYS A 138 -14.78 -5.01 -4.15
CA LYS A 138 -15.61 -6.24 -4.12
C LYS A 138 -15.66 -6.95 -5.45
N GLU A 139 -15.03 -6.41 -6.51
CA GLU A 139 -15.14 -6.95 -7.85
C GLU A 139 -13.86 -6.74 -8.68
N ILE A 140 -13.39 -7.83 -9.29
CA ILE A 140 -12.34 -7.84 -10.31
C ILE A 140 -12.89 -8.59 -11.51
N ASP A 141 -12.74 -8.01 -12.70
CA ASP A 141 -13.05 -8.66 -13.98
C ASP A 141 -11.76 -9.23 -14.58
N VAL A 142 -11.84 -10.43 -15.12
CA VAL A 142 -10.71 -11.10 -15.78
C VAL A 142 -11.14 -11.54 -17.18
N THR A 143 -10.35 -11.18 -18.18
CA THR A 143 -10.52 -11.68 -19.55
C THR A 143 -9.40 -12.67 -19.85
N ILE A 144 -9.76 -13.89 -20.25
CA ILE A 144 -8.83 -15.00 -20.49
C ILE A 144 -9.39 -16.02 -21.47
N THR A 145 -8.49 -16.73 -22.16
CA THR A 145 -8.79 -17.92 -22.98
C THR A 145 -8.07 -19.11 -22.37
N PHE A 146 -8.79 -20.19 -22.10
CA PHE A 146 -8.20 -21.43 -21.58
C PHE A 146 -7.77 -22.36 -22.73
N SER A 147 -6.58 -22.94 -22.61
CA SER A 147 -6.00 -23.92 -23.57
C SER A 147 -6.27 -25.35 -23.20
N ASP A 148 -6.66 -25.62 -21.92
CA ASP A 148 -6.78 -26.96 -21.39
C ASP A 148 -8.15 -27.18 -20.73
N VAL A 149 -8.68 -28.42 -20.88
CA VAL A 149 -9.89 -28.85 -20.18
C VAL A 149 -9.53 -29.30 -18.76
N GLY A 150 -10.43 -29.06 -17.82
CA GLY A 150 -10.21 -29.54 -16.46
C GLY A 150 -10.74 -28.59 -15.41
N VAL A 151 -10.21 -28.78 -14.19
CA VAL A 151 -10.45 -27.88 -13.06
C VAL A 151 -9.27 -26.94 -12.95
N HIS A 152 -9.56 -25.66 -13.09
CA HIS A 152 -8.60 -24.58 -12.91
C HIS A 152 -8.82 -23.87 -11.57
N THR A 153 -7.76 -23.33 -11.02
CA THR A 153 -7.78 -22.62 -9.74
C THR A 153 -7.68 -21.11 -9.98
N ILE A 154 -8.40 -20.33 -9.17
CA ILE A 154 -8.33 -18.86 -9.16
C ILE A 154 -7.94 -18.40 -7.77
N GLN A 155 -6.99 -17.49 -7.70
CA GLN A 155 -6.55 -16.86 -6.46
C GLN A 155 -6.32 -15.37 -6.71
N VAL A 156 -6.69 -14.53 -5.75
CA VAL A 156 -6.36 -13.09 -5.74
C VAL A 156 -5.24 -12.85 -4.75
N VAL A 157 -4.27 -12.07 -5.16
CA VAL A 157 -3.09 -11.70 -4.36
C VAL A 157 -3.02 -10.18 -4.27
N ASN A 158 -3.05 -9.63 -3.07
CA ASN A 158 -2.80 -8.21 -2.85
C ASN A 158 -1.29 -7.93 -2.91
N VAL A 159 -0.91 -6.69 -3.24
CA VAL A 159 0.50 -6.25 -3.33
C VAL A 159 1.32 -6.55 -2.08
N THR A 160 0.66 -6.69 -0.93
CA THR A 160 1.28 -7.04 0.34
C THR A 160 1.61 -8.53 0.49
N GLY A 161 1.33 -9.33 -0.55
CA GLY A 161 1.56 -10.77 -0.58
C GLY A 161 0.46 -11.60 0.10
N GLN A 162 -0.60 -10.96 0.58
CA GLN A 162 -1.74 -11.68 1.14
C GLN A 162 -2.59 -12.28 0.02
N THR A 163 -3.01 -13.53 0.21
CA THR A 163 -3.72 -14.31 -0.81
C THR A 163 -5.12 -14.68 -0.36
N SER A 164 -6.05 -14.76 -1.31
CA SER A 164 -7.36 -15.37 -1.06
C SER A 164 -7.24 -16.89 -0.89
N LYS A 165 -8.29 -17.51 -0.37
CA LYS A 165 -8.47 -18.96 -0.56
C LYS A 165 -8.61 -19.24 -2.06
N ILE A 166 -8.16 -20.44 -2.46
CA ILE A 166 -8.29 -20.95 -3.83
C ILE A 166 -9.78 -21.15 -4.15
N PHE A 167 -10.20 -20.62 -5.29
CA PHE A 167 -11.51 -20.87 -5.89
C PHE A 167 -11.33 -21.76 -7.12
N LYS A 168 -12.27 -22.69 -7.39
CA LYS A 168 -12.18 -23.63 -8.51
C LYS A 168 -13.25 -23.35 -9.54
N ILE A 169 -12.86 -23.38 -10.80
CA ILE A 169 -13.76 -23.32 -11.98
C ILE A 169 -13.52 -24.54 -12.85
N LYS A 170 -14.43 -24.84 -13.78
CA LYS A 170 -14.34 -25.98 -14.68
C LYS A 170 -14.34 -25.54 -16.14
N VAL A 171 -13.34 -25.98 -16.90
CA VAL A 171 -13.27 -25.82 -18.36
C VAL A 171 -13.71 -27.11 -19.01
N LYS A 172 -14.69 -27.03 -19.92
CA LYS A 172 -15.24 -28.16 -20.67
C LYS A 172 -14.77 -28.10 -22.13
N PRO A 173 -14.70 -29.25 -22.84
CA PRO A 173 -14.43 -29.24 -24.26
C PRO A 173 -15.53 -28.51 -25.03
N THR A 174 -15.18 -27.99 -26.19
CA THR A 174 -16.14 -27.47 -27.17
C THR A 174 -17.07 -28.63 -27.57
N LYS A 175 -18.38 -28.38 -27.61
CA LYS A 175 -19.30 -29.39 -28.14
C LYS A 175 -19.03 -29.52 -29.63
N ALA A 176 -18.80 -30.75 -30.07
CA ALA A 176 -18.77 -31.11 -31.49
C ALA A 176 -20.14 -30.86 -32.16
#